data_01503f5340b198efe4387f0ffe41106c
#
_entry.id   01503f5340b198efe4387f0ffe41106c
#
_cell.length_a   1.000
_cell.length_b   1.000
_cell.length_c   1.000
_cell.angle_alpha   90.00
_cell.angle_beta   90.00
_cell.angle_gamma   90.00
#
_symmetry.space_group_name_H-M   'P 1'
#
loop_
_entity.id
_entity.type
_entity.pdbx_description
1 polymer ?
#
loop_
_entity_poly.entity_id
_entity_poly.type
_entity_poly.pdbx_seq_one_letter_code
_entity_poly.pdbx_strand_id
1 'polypeptide(L)'
;MIHNFDINIAEKYGINAAIILQNMYYWIEKNRANEKHFHDGYYWTYNSLKAFEELFPYMSNKQIRGALEKLEEEGVIVCGNYNNSTYDRTKWYAITEAGYELLQ
;
A
#
# COMPACT_ATOMS: atom_id res chain seq x y z
N MET A 1 2.48 1.21 18.55
CA MET A 1 2.79 1.66 17.15
C MET A 1 1.94 2.84 16.79
N ILE A 2 2.48 3.79 16.08
CA ILE A 2 1.76 4.98 15.63
C ILE A 2 1.56 4.91 14.13
N HIS A 3 0.32 5.13 13.68
CA HIS A 3 0.03 5.33 12.26
C HIS A 3 -0.18 6.81 12.01
N ASN A 4 0.39 7.33 10.94
CA ASN A 4 0.24 8.72 10.54
C ASN A 4 -0.32 8.81 9.12
N PHE A 5 -0.68 10.00 8.72
CA PHE A 5 -1.21 10.24 7.38
C PHE A 5 -1.08 11.70 7.00
N ASP A 6 -1.12 11.95 5.70
CA ASP A 6 -1.13 13.29 5.14
C ASP A 6 -2.57 13.80 5.08
N ILE A 7 -2.80 15.00 5.59
CA ILE A 7 -4.13 15.62 5.64
C ILE A 7 -4.73 15.79 4.24
N ASN A 8 -3.91 16.20 3.28
CA ASN A 8 -4.39 16.45 1.92
C ASN A 8 -4.82 15.14 1.24
N ILE A 9 -4.10 14.07 1.49
CA ILE A 9 -4.45 12.76 0.96
C ILE A 9 -5.74 12.26 1.62
N ALA A 10 -5.88 12.48 2.93
CA ALA A 10 -7.09 12.10 3.66
C ALA A 10 -8.32 12.85 3.14
N GLU A 11 -8.19 14.14 2.85
CA GLU A 11 -9.29 14.92 2.28
C GLU A 11 -9.69 14.42 0.90
N LYS A 12 -8.72 13.97 0.11
CA LYS A 12 -8.94 13.52 -1.27
C LYS A 12 -9.49 12.10 -1.36
N TYR A 13 -8.97 11.19 -0.55
CA TYR A 13 -9.28 9.76 -0.68
C TYR A 13 -9.84 9.12 0.60
N GLY A 14 -9.97 9.87 1.67
CA GLY A 14 -10.41 9.36 2.96
C GLY A 14 -9.26 8.99 3.88
N ILE A 15 -9.54 8.99 5.17
CA ILE A 15 -8.53 8.74 6.22
C ILE A 15 -7.92 7.35 6.09
N ASN A 16 -8.76 6.33 5.88
CA ASN A 16 -8.27 4.95 5.81
C ASN A 16 -7.28 4.77 4.65
N ALA A 17 -7.60 5.32 3.48
CA ALA A 17 -6.70 5.27 2.33
C ALA A 17 -5.40 6.02 2.60
N ALA A 18 -5.48 7.18 3.24
CA ALA A 18 -4.30 7.98 3.58
C ALA A 18 -3.38 7.25 4.54
N ILE A 19 -3.92 6.59 5.55
CA ILE A 19 -3.14 5.80 6.53
C ILE A 19 -2.48 4.62 5.85
N ILE A 20 -3.22 3.87 5.04
CA ILE A 20 -2.68 2.71 4.33
C ILE A 20 -1.57 3.12 3.36
N LEU A 21 -1.79 4.20 2.61
CA LEU A 21 -0.79 4.69 1.66
C LEU A 21 0.50 5.13 2.37
N GLN A 22 0.38 5.83 3.49
CA GLN A 22 1.54 6.28 4.27
C GLN A 22 2.35 5.10 4.80
N ASN A 23 1.67 4.07 5.29
CA ASN A 23 2.32 2.86 5.77
C ASN A 23 2.98 2.09 4.63
N MET A 24 2.31 1.98 3.50
CA MET A 24 2.86 1.36 2.30
C MET A 24 4.12 2.07 1.83
N TYR A 25 4.10 3.39 1.80
CA TYR A 25 5.24 4.22 1.44
C TYR A 25 6.44 3.95 2.36
N TYR A 26 6.21 3.89 3.66
CA TYR A 26 7.26 3.57 4.64
C TYR A 26 7.96 2.25 4.29
N TRP A 27 7.20 1.19 4.05
CA TRP A 27 7.76 -0.13 3.76
C TRP A 27 8.46 -0.18 2.42
N ILE A 28 7.91 0.47 1.40
CA ILE A 28 8.51 0.53 0.07
C ILE A 28 9.84 1.28 0.12
N GLU A 29 9.91 2.40 0.83
CA GLU A 29 11.16 3.15 0.97
C GLU A 29 12.21 2.36 1.76
N LYS A 30 11.78 1.59 2.72
CA LYS A 30 12.67 0.68 3.45
C LYS A 30 13.22 -0.41 2.53
N ASN A 31 12.36 -0.98 1.68
CA ASN A 31 12.78 -1.97 0.70
C ASN A 31 13.73 -1.37 -0.34
N ARG A 32 13.46 -0.14 -0.76
CA ARG A 32 14.36 0.61 -1.67
C ARG A 32 15.74 0.79 -1.05
N ALA A 33 15.81 1.20 0.20
CA ALA A 33 17.08 1.41 0.90
C ALA A 33 17.87 0.10 1.05
N ASN A 34 17.19 -1.02 1.18
CA ASN A 34 17.78 -2.35 1.31
C ASN A 34 17.92 -3.08 -0.02
N GLU A 35 17.58 -2.44 -1.12
CA GLU A 35 17.62 -2.99 -2.47
C GLU A 35 16.86 -4.32 -2.60
N LYS A 36 15.66 -4.39 -1.97
CA LYS A 36 14.79 -5.58 -1.98
C LYS A 36 13.52 -5.33 -2.75
N HIS A 37 13.01 -6.39 -3.37
CA HIS A 37 11.70 -6.41 -4.02
C HIS A 37 11.54 -5.39 -5.15
N PHE A 38 12.58 -5.28 -5.97
CA PHE A 38 12.53 -4.46 -7.18
C PHE A 38 12.11 -5.34 -8.36
N HIS A 39 10.97 -5.03 -8.97
CA HIS A 39 10.44 -5.76 -10.12
C HIS A 39 9.73 -4.78 -11.06
N ASP A 40 9.93 -4.95 -12.35
CA ASP A 40 9.23 -4.19 -13.38
C ASP A 40 9.29 -2.66 -13.19
N GLY A 41 10.42 -2.17 -12.71
CA GLY A 41 10.65 -0.73 -12.54
C GLY A 41 10.12 -0.13 -11.24
N TYR A 42 9.57 -0.93 -10.35
CA TYR A 42 9.05 -0.47 -9.05
C TYR A 42 9.70 -1.21 -7.90
N TYR A 43 9.74 -0.55 -6.74
CA TYR A 43 9.95 -1.24 -5.47
C TYR A 43 8.59 -1.57 -4.89
N TRP A 44 8.45 -2.80 -4.39
CA TRP A 44 7.18 -3.36 -3.95
C TRP A 44 7.18 -3.65 -2.46
N THR A 45 5.99 -3.67 -1.88
CA THR A 45 5.70 -4.28 -0.59
C THR A 45 4.60 -5.32 -0.81
N TYR A 46 4.43 -6.23 0.12
CA TYR A 46 3.42 -7.27 -0.03
C TYR A 46 2.75 -7.56 1.30
N ASN A 47 1.45 -7.82 1.24
CA ASN A 47 0.65 -8.16 2.41
C ASN A 47 -0.55 -9.01 1.99
N SER A 48 -0.88 -10.00 2.83
CA SER A 48 -2.17 -10.66 2.74
C SER A 48 -3.22 -9.75 3.38
N LEU A 49 -4.51 -10.04 3.13
CA LEU A 49 -5.59 -9.32 3.78
C LEU A 49 -5.51 -9.48 5.31
N LYS A 50 -5.16 -10.67 5.77
CA LYS A 50 -4.97 -10.96 7.19
C LYS A 50 -3.87 -10.08 7.80
N ALA A 51 -2.76 -9.90 7.09
CA ALA A 51 -1.67 -9.04 7.54
C ALA A 51 -2.13 -7.59 7.65
N PHE A 52 -2.93 -7.10 6.71
CA PHE A 52 -3.52 -5.77 6.79
C PHE A 52 -4.46 -5.63 8.00
N GLU A 53 -5.27 -6.64 8.28
CA GLU A 53 -6.17 -6.64 9.44
C GLU A 53 -5.39 -6.55 10.75
N GLU A 54 -4.27 -7.25 10.84
CA GLU A 54 -3.39 -7.20 12.00
C GLU A 54 -2.69 -5.84 12.14
N LEU A 55 -2.30 -5.26 11.02
CA LEU A 55 -1.62 -3.97 10.98
C LEU A 55 -2.56 -2.81 11.28
N PHE A 56 -3.82 -2.90 10.82
CA PHE A 56 -4.84 -1.89 11.00
C PHE A 56 -6.05 -2.45 11.75
N PRO A 57 -5.89 -2.80 13.04
CA PRO A 57 -6.96 -3.50 13.79
C PRO A 57 -8.21 -2.64 14.03
N TYR A 58 -8.10 -1.33 13.84
CA TYR A 58 -9.23 -0.40 13.96
C TYR A 58 -10.00 -0.23 12.66
N MET A 59 -9.59 -0.89 11.57
CA MET A 59 -10.30 -0.88 10.29
C MET A 59 -10.98 -2.24 10.07
N SER A 60 -12.20 -2.22 9.53
CA SER A 60 -12.86 -3.44 9.09
C SER A 60 -12.23 -3.94 7.80
N ASN A 61 -12.45 -5.23 7.50
CA ASN A 61 -12.04 -5.83 6.24
C ASN A 61 -12.56 -5.03 5.03
N LYS A 62 -13.84 -4.63 5.10
CA LYS A 62 -14.49 -3.83 4.06
C LYS A 62 -13.81 -2.48 3.88
N GLN A 63 -13.43 -1.84 4.97
CA GLN A 63 -12.74 -0.54 4.93
C GLN A 63 -11.36 -0.67 4.30
N ILE A 64 -10.61 -1.72 4.65
CA ILE A 64 -9.29 -1.98 4.07
C ILE A 64 -9.40 -2.22 2.57
N ARG A 65 -10.31 -3.09 2.15
CA ARG A 65 -10.53 -3.39 0.73
C ARG A 65 -10.96 -2.15 -0.04
N GLY A 66 -11.89 -1.38 0.51
CA GLY A 66 -12.38 -0.16 -0.12
C GLY A 66 -11.29 0.87 -0.32
N ALA A 67 -10.42 1.02 0.69
CA ALA A 67 -9.28 1.94 0.60
C ALA A 67 -8.28 1.50 -0.47
N LEU A 68 -7.95 0.21 -0.53
CA LEU A 68 -7.03 -0.33 -1.54
C LEU A 68 -7.60 -0.18 -2.94
N GLU A 69 -8.88 -0.51 -3.14
CA GLU A 69 -9.56 -0.35 -4.42
C GLU A 69 -9.57 1.12 -4.86
N LYS A 70 -9.85 2.03 -3.95
CA LYS A 70 -9.87 3.46 -4.23
C LYS A 70 -8.50 3.94 -4.72
N LEU A 71 -7.44 3.57 -4.01
CA LEU A 71 -6.08 3.97 -4.38
C LEU A 71 -5.67 3.39 -5.74
N GLU A 72 -6.08 2.16 -6.03
CA GLU A 72 -5.78 1.53 -7.31
C GLU A 72 -6.57 2.18 -8.45
N GLU A 73 -7.87 2.41 -8.27
CA GLU A 73 -8.72 3.06 -9.27
C GLU A 73 -8.24 4.47 -9.60
N GLU A 74 -7.73 5.19 -8.61
CA GLU A 74 -7.23 6.55 -8.80
C GLU A 74 -5.79 6.59 -9.32
N GLY A 75 -5.22 5.44 -9.61
CA GLY A 75 -3.88 5.34 -10.18
C GLY A 75 -2.76 5.72 -9.22
N VAL A 76 -3.02 5.66 -7.92
CA VAL A 76 -2.04 5.99 -6.88
C VAL A 76 -1.13 4.80 -6.58
N ILE A 77 -1.69 3.59 -6.63
CA ILE A 77 -0.96 2.35 -6.45
C ILE A 77 -1.23 1.38 -7.60
N VAL A 78 -0.34 0.42 -7.78
CA VAL A 78 -0.53 -0.71 -8.68
C VAL A 78 -0.38 -2.00 -7.90
N CYS A 79 -1.08 -3.04 -8.35
CA CYS A 79 -1.01 -4.37 -7.76
C CYS A 79 -0.23 -5.30 -8.68
N GLY A 80 0.41 -6.28 -8.08
CA GLY A 80 1.16 -7.29 -8.83
C GLY A 80 1.26 -8.59 -8.05
N ASN A 81 1.93 -9.55 -8.64
CA ASN A 81 2.16 -10.84 -8.01
C ASN A 81 3.55 -11.34 -8.39
N TYR A 82 4.44 -11.42 -7.42
CA TYR A 82 5.81 -11.92 -7.58
C TYR A 82 6.07 -13.07 -6.61
N ASN A 83 5.01 -13.78 -6.23
CA ASN A 83 5.10 -14.92 -5.33
C ASN A 83 5.79 -16.11 -6.03
N ASN A 84 6.54 -16.89 -5.27
CA ASN A 84 7.23 -18.07 -5.78
C ASN A 84 6.28 -19.24 -6.03
N SER A 85 5.13 -19.27 -5.36
CA SER A 85 4.12 -20.32 -5.48
C SER A 85 2.83 -19.78 -6.07
N THR A 86 2.19 -20.53 -6.97
CA THR A 86 0.89 -20.18 -7.53
C THR A 86 -0.23 -20.26 -6.49
N TYR A 87 0.02 -20.97 -5.39
CA TYR A 87 -0.95 -21.08 -4.30
C TYR A 87 -0.89 -19.92 -3.32
N ASP A 88 0.18 -19.16 -3.32
CA ASP A 88 0.33 -17.99 -2.46
C ASP A 88 -0.48 -16.84 -3.05
N ARG A 89 -1.47 -16.36 -2.30
CA ARG A 89 -2.39 -15.29 -2.71
C ARG A 89 -2.01 -13.93 -2.15
N THR A 90 -0.84 -13.81 -1.55
CA THR A 90 -0.34 -12.53 -1.07
C THR A 90 -0.22 -11.56 -2.25
N LYS A 91 -0.82 -10.39 -2.10
CA LYS A 91 -0.75 -9.35 -3.13
C LYS A 91 0.45 -8.44 -2.91
N TRP A 92 1.01 -8.00 -4.01
CA TRP A 92 2.13 -7.08 -4.04
C TRP A 92 1.61 -5.71 -4.48
N TYR A 93 2.14 -4.66 -3.84
CA TYR A 93 1.71 -3.28 -4.09
C TYR A 93 2.92 -2.41 -4.32
N ALA A 94 2.79 -1.48 -5.27
CA ALA A 94 3.79 -0.44 -5.52
C ALA A 94 3.08 0.90 -5.65
N ILE A 95 3.81 1.97 -5.37
CA ILE A 95 3.29 3.33 -5.51
C ILE A 95 3.69 3.83 -6.88
N THR A 96 2.72 4.38 -7.61
CA THR A 96 2.94 4.95 -8.94
C THR A 96 3.64 6.31 -8.84
N GLU A 97 4.08 6.83 -9.98
CA GLU A 97 4.62 8.20 -10.04
C GLU A 97 3.62 9.21 -9.49
N ALA A 98 2.34 9.08 -9.86
CA ALA A 98 1.28 9.94 -9.34
C ALA A 98 1.16 9.82 -7.82
N GLY A 99 1.29 8.60 -7.29
CA GLY A 99 1.27 8.37 -5.85
C GLY A 99 2.45 9.02 -5.13
N TYR A 100 3.64 8.94 -5.70
CA TYR A 100 4.81 9.60 -5.13
C TYR A 100 4.66 11.13 -5.13
N GLU A 101 4.06 11.70 -6.15
CA GLU A 101 3.79 13.14 -6.20
C GLU A 101 2.88 13.58 -5.06
N LEU A 102 1.89 12.77 -4.70
CA LEU A 102 1.00 13.06 -3.57
C LEU A 102 1.72 13.03 -2.23
N LEU A 103 2.74 12.21 -2.11
CA LEU A 103 3.47 11.99 -0.86
C LEU A 103 4.59 13.00 -0.62
N GLN A 104 4.87 13.83 -1.58
CA GLN A 104 5.94 14.84 -1.48
C GLN A 104 5.47 16.17 -0.92
#